data_1ab0721503af60278377ecea3c94a075
#
_entry.id   1ab0721503af60278377ecea3c94a075
#
_cell.length_a   1.000
_cell.length_b   1.000
_cell.length_c   1.000
_cell.angle_alpha   90.00
_cell.angle_beta   90.00
_cell.angle_gamma   90.00
#
_symmetry.space_group_name_H-M   'P 1'
#
loop_
_entity.id
_entity.type
_entity.pdbx_description
1 polymer ?
#
loop_
_entity_poly.entity_id
_entity_poly.type
_entity_poly.pdbx_seq_one_letter_code
_entity_poly.pdbx_strand_id
1 'polypeptide(L)'
;MALNVHHLGIAVDDLDSAILVYADLFGATLEHRERVEDQGVEAASLQIGDSRIELLQPLDPDTPVGKFLAKRGPGIHHVAFEVEDLASELERLKAHDVLLIDEQPRRGMFGLQVAFVHPEATGGVLAEFVSHDRQ
;
A
#
# COMPACT_ATOMS: atom_id res chain seq x y z
N MET A 1 14.16 11.10 -0.03
CA MET A 1 13.20 11.63 0.97
C MET A 1 11.79 11.61 0.41
N ALA A 2 10.80 11.44 1.28
CA ALA A 2 9.42 11.39 0.84
C ALA A 2 8.96 12.76 0.35
N LEU A 3 8.18 12.74 -0.75
CA LEU A 3 7.59 13.94 -1.35
C LEU A 3 6.23 14.25 -0.75
N ASN A 4 5.45 13.20 -0.46
CA ASN A 4 4.09 13.31 0.07
C ASN A 4 3.62 11.94 0.55
N VAL A 5 2.45 11.91 1.18
CA VAL A 5 1.73 10.66 1.45
C VAL A 5 0.96 10.30 0.18
N HIS A 6 1.31 9.17 -0.43
CA HIS A 6 0.68 8.73 -1.68
C HIS A 6 -0.70 8.15 -1.45
N HIS A 7 -0.84 7.28 -0.44
CA HIS A 7 -2.14 6.71 -0.10
C HIS A 7 -2.12 6.07 1.29
N LEU A 8 -3.32 5.80 1.80
CA LEU A 8 -3.55 4.93 2.94
C LEU A 8 -4.06 3.60 2.42
N GLY A 9 -3.45 2.50 2.88
CA GLY A 9 -3.91 1.16 2.54
C GLY A 9 -4.81 0.63 3.64
N ILE A 10 -6.00 0.16 3.27
CA ILE A 10 -7.02 -0.32 4.19
C ILE A 10 -7.40 -1.75 3.82
N ALA A 11 -7.24 -2.67 4.77
CA ALA A 11 -7.62 -4.07 4.58
C ALA A 11 -9.12 -4.22 4.77
N VAL A 12 -9.77 -4.91 3.84
CA VAL A 12 -11.22 -5.14 3.85
C VAL A 12 -11.53 -6.61 3.57
N ASP A 13 -12.67 -7.07 4.08
CA ASP A 13 -13.12 -8.44 3.84
C ASP A 13 -13.77 -8.60 2.46
N ASP A 14 -14.48 -7.58 2.01
CA ASP A 14 -15.22 -7.60 0.75
C ASP A 14 -15.00 -6.28 0.02
N LEU A 15 -14.28 -6.34 -1.09
CA LEU A 15 -13.89 -5.16 -1.84
C LEU A 15 -15.09 -4.42 -2.43
N ASP A 16 -16.05 -5.14 -3.01
CA ASP A 16 -17.22 -4.51 -3.62
C ASP A 16 -18.03 -3.72 -2.60
N SER A 17 -18.29 -4.32 -1.44
CA SER A 17 -19.03 -3.65 -0.36
C SER A 17 -18.27 -2.44 0.16
N ALA A 18 -16.96 -2.56 0.33
CA ALA A 18 -16.14 -1.47 0.85
C ALA A 18 -16.10 -0.28 -0.10
N ILE A 19 -16.01 -0.52 -1.41
CA ILE A 19 -16.05 0.54 -2.41
C ILE A 19 -17.35 1.35 -2.28
N LEU A 20 -18.49 0.66 -2.13
CA LEU A 20 -19.78 1.32 -1.99
C LEU A 20 -19.87 2.15 -0.70
N VAL A 21 -19.36 1.62 0.41
CA VAL A 21 -19.35 2.34 1.68
C VAL A 21 -18.58 3.65 1.58
N TYR A 22 -17.37 3.61 1.03
CA TYR A 22 -16.55 4.82 0.92
C TYR A 22 -17.11 5.81 -0.09
N ALA A 23 -17.74 5.33 -1.16
CA ALA A 23 -18.40 6.21 -2.11
C ALA A 23 -19.61 6.90 -1.46
N ASP A 24 -20.43 6.15 -0.75
CA ASP A 24 -21.67 6.67 -0.16
C ASP A 24 -21.41 7.62 1.02
N LEU A 25 -20.47 7.26 1.89
CA LEU A 25 -20.21 8.06 3.10
C LEU A 25 -19.31 9.25 2.85
N PHE A 26 -18.33 9.12 1.96
CA PHE A 26 -17.27 10.13 1.82
C PHE A 26 -17.17 10.73 0.42
N GLY A 27 -17.99 10.27 -0.52
CA GLY A 27 -17.91 10.75 -1.89
C GLY A 27 -16.66 10.28 -2.63
N ALA A 28 -16.05 9.18 -2.18
CA ALA A 28 -14.87 8.64 -2.84
C ALA A 28 -15.21 8.12 -4.23
N THR A 29 -14.32 8.35 -5.19
CA THR A 29 -14.48 7.91 -6.58
C THR A 29 -13.52 6.78 -6.87
N LEU A 30 -14.02 5.66 -7.38
CA LEU A 30 -13.17 4.56 -7.83
C LEU A 30 -12.38 5.02 -9.05
N GLU A 31 -11.06 5.03 -8.94
CA GLU A 31 -10.20 5.44 -10.04
C GLU A 31 -9.57 4.24 -10.75
N HIS A 32 -9.32 3.13 -10.03
CA HIS A 32 -8.66 1.96 -10.60
C HIS A 32 -8.89 0.75 -9.71
N ARG A 33 -8.96 -0.43 -10.33
CA ARG A 33 -9.10 -1.70 -9.62
C ARG A 33 -8.23 -2.72 -10.36
N GLU A 34 -7.39 -3.45 -9.62
CA GLU A 34 -6.57 -4.48 -10.23
C GLU A 34 -6.19 -5.57 -9.24
N ARG A 35 -5.86 -6.73 -9.77
CA ARG A 35 -5.31 -7.84 -9.02
C ARG A 35 -3.79 -7.68 -8.99
N VAL A 36 -3.22 -7.54 -7.80
CA VAL A 36 -1.77 -7.35 -7.61
C VAL A 36 -1.21 -8.64 -7.03
N GLU A 37 -0.77 -9.54 -7.90
CA GLU A 37 -0.31 -10.87 -7.50
C GLU A 37 0.87 -10.81 -6.54
N ASP A 38 1.84 -9.93 -6.78
CA ASP A 38 3.03 -9.79 -5.93
C ASP A 38 2.70 -9.43 -4.49
N GLN A 39 1.57 -8.76 -4.27
CA GLN A 39 1.12 -8.37 -2.94
C GLN A 39 0.02 -9.28 -2.41
N GLY A 40 -0.47 -10.20 -3.22
CA GLY A 40 -1.51 -11.14 -2.81
C GLY A 40 -2.87 -10.52 -2.57
N VAL A 41 -3.21 -9.46 -3.31
CA VAL A 41 -4.46 -8.73 -3.11
C VAL A 41 -5.17 -8.43 -4.41
N GLU A 42 -6.49 -8.25 -4.32
CA GLU A 42 -7.23 -7.44 -5.26
C GLU A 42 -7.40 -6.07 -4.62
N ALA A 43 -7.02 -5.03 -5.33
CA ALA A 43 -6.94 -3.69 -4.78
C ALA A 43 -7.78 -2.71 -5.58
N ALA A 44 -8.38 -1.75 -4.87
CA ALA A 44 -9.12 -0.66 -5.50
C ALA A 44 -8.55 0.67 -5.00
N SER A 45 -8.19 1.54 -5.94
CA SER A 45 -7.75 2.89 -5.61
C SER A 45 -8.94 3.83 -5.71
N LEU A 46 -9.23 4.54 -4.63
CA LEU A 46 -10.32 5.51 -4.54
C LEU A 46 -9.73 6.89 -4.31
N GLN A 47 -10.28 7.88 -5.01
CA GLN A 47 -9.82 9.26 -4.88
C GLN A 47 -10.84 10.09 -4.13
N ILE A 48 -10.35 10.92 -3.21
CA ILE A 48 -11.14 11.91 -2.47
C ILE A 48 -10.37 13.22 -2.55
N GLY A 49 -10.80 14.13 -3.46
CA GLY A 49 -10.02 15.34 -3.72
C GLY A 49 -8.63 14.98 -4.20
N ASP A 50 -7.61 15.48 -3.53
CA ASP A 50 -6.20 15.18 -3.84
C ASP A 50 -5.67 13.98 -3.08
N SER A 51 -6.48 13.35 -2.25
CA SER A 51 -6.08 12.21 -1.42
C SER A 51 -6.50 10.89 -2.05
N ARG A 52 -5.78 9.84 -1.70
CA ARG A 52 -6.02 8.50 -2.25
C ARG A 52 -6.08 7.47 -1.13
N ILE A 53 -7.06 6.56 -1.24
CA ILE A 53 -7.21 5.41 -0.36
C ILE A 53 -7.14 4.17 -1.24
N GLU A 54 -6.38 3.15 -0.82
CA GLU A 54 -6.39 1.84 -1.47
C GLU A 54 -7.09 0.85 -0.55
N LEU A 55 -8.13 0.22 -1.06
CA LEU A 55 -8.83 -0.87 -0.37
C LEU A 55 -8.23 -2.19 -0.84
N LEU A 56 -7.90 -3.07 0.10
CA LEU A 56 -7.13 -4.28 -0.16
C LEU A 56 -7.92 -5.50 0.32
N GLN A 57 -8.32 -6.35 -0.62
CA GLN A 57 -8.94 -7.63 -0.30
C GLN A 57 -7.91 -8.74 -0.58
N PRO A 58 -7.61 -9.62 0.38
CA PRO A 58 -6.61 -10.66 0.16
C PRO A 58 -7.11 -11.68 -0.87
N LEU A 59 -6.19 -12.20 -1.68
CA LEU A 59 -6.51 -13.27 -2.65
C LEU A 59 -6.75 -14.60 -1.95
N ASP A 60 -6.10 -14.80 -0.78
CA ASP A 60 -6.31 -15.97 0.06
C ASP A 60 -5.88 -15.67 1.50
N PRO A 61 -6.22 -16.54 2.48
CA PRO A 61 -5.92 -16.27 3.89
C PRO A 61 -4.44 -16.25 4.24
N ASP A 62 -3.57 -16.83 3.41
CA ASP A 62 -2.15 -16.94 3.72
C ASP A 62 -1.34 -15.74 3.26
N THR A 63 -1.96 -14.80 2.57
CA THR A 63 -1.30 -13.56 2.16
C THR A 63 -1.06 -12.63 3.35
N PRO A 64 -0.16 -11.64 3.24
CA PRO A 64 0.06 -10.68 4.32
C PRO A 64 -1.23 -9.96 4.77
N VAL A 65 -2.06 -9.52 3.82
CA VAL A 65 -3.34 -8.87 4.16
C VAL A 65 -4.33 -9.87 4.76
N GLY A 66 -4.34 -11.12 4.26
CA GLY A 66 -5.16 -12.19 4.84
C GLY A 66 -4.82 -12.45 6.30
N LYS A 67 -3.55 -12.51 6.62
CA LYS A 67 -3.08 -12.68 8.00
C LYS A 67 -3.42 -11.48 8.88
N PHE A 68 -3.30 -10.27 8.31
CA PHE A 68 -3.69 -9.06 9.02
C PHE A 68 -5.19 -9.10 9.41
N LEU A 69 -6.06 -9.44 8.45
CA LEU A 69 -7.50 -9.53 8.71
C LEU A 69 -7.83 -10.58 9.77
N ALA A 70 -7.17 -11.74 9.71
CA ALA A 70 -7.41 -12.81 10.67
C ALA A 70 -7.03 -12.38 12.09
N LYS A 71 -5.98 -11.57 12.23
CA LYS A 71 -5.45 -11.15 13.52
C LYS A 71 -6.13 -9.89 14.05
N ARG A 72 -6.41 -8.93 13.19
CA ARG A 72 -6.87 -7.58 13.60
C ARG A 72 -8.25 -7.18 13.09
N GLY A 73 -8.79 -7.91 12.11
CA GLY A 73 -10.00 -7.49 11.41
C GLY A 73 -9.73 -6.36 10.42
N PRO A 74 -10.77 -5.87 9.73
CA PRO A 74 -10.64 -4.76 8.79
C PRO A 74 -10.08 -3.50 9.44
N GLY A 75 -9.25 -2.76 8.72
CA GLY A 75 -8.67 -1.53 9.24
C GLY A 75 -7.49 -1.05 8.42
N ILE A 76 -6.86 0.03 8.87
CA ILE A 76 -5.69 0.59 8.19
C ILE A 76 -4.55 -0.41 8.26
N HIS A 77 -4.01 -0.75 7.10
CA HIS A 77 -2.93 -1.73 6.95
C HIS A 77 -1.57 -1.07 6.81
N HIS A 78 -1.47 -0.02 6.01
CA HIS A 78 -0.21 0.67 5.79
C HIS A 78 -0.41 2.12 5.33
N VAL A 79 0.69 2.88 5.41
CA VAL A 79 0.78 4.23 4.85
C VAL A 79 1.86 4.21 3.77
N ALA A 80 1.54 4.73 2.59
CA ALA A 80 2.49 4.80 1.49
C ALA A 80 2.99 6.21 1.28
N PHE A 81 4.30 6.31 1.10
CA PHE A 81 4.99 7.58 0.87
C PHE A 81 5.56 7.57 -0.54
N GLU A 82 5.30 8.62 -1.28
CA GLU A 82 5.86 8.77 -2.62
C GLU A 82 7.28 9.28 -2.52
N VAL A 83 8.19 8.64 -3.29
CA VAL A 83 9.58 9.07 -3.43
C VAL A 83 9.89 9.23 -4.90
N GLU A 84 10.91 10.00 -5.21
CA GLU A 84 11.29 10.25 -6.60
C GLU A 84 11.96 9.04 -7.23
N ASP A 85 12.88 8.40 -6.49
CA ASP A 85 13.68 7.27 -6.97
C ASP A 85 13.73 6.22 -5.87
N LEU A 86 12.98 5.12 -6.05
CA LEU A 86 12.89 4.09 -5.03
C LEU A 86 14.20 3.36 -4.80
N ALA A 87 14.93 3.04 -5.87
CA ALA A 87 16.21 2.34 -5.74
C ALA A 87 17.18 3.13 -4.88
N SER A 88 17.29 4.44 -5.11
CA SER A 88 18.15 5.32 -4.32
C SER A 88 17.69 5.40 -2.87
N GLU A 89 16.38 5.44 -2.64
CA GLU A 89 15.83 5.50 -1.30
C GLU A 89 16.16 4.23 -0.50
N LEU A 90 16.04 3.06 -1.14
CA LEU A 90 16.38 1.80 -0.50
C LEU A 90 17.87 1.71 -0.18
N GLU A 91 18.75 2.18 -1.07
CA GLU A 91 20.19 2.21 -0.80
C GLU A 91 20.52 3.12 0.38
N ARG A 92 19.86 4.29 0.45
CA ARG A 92 20.05 5.21 1.58
C ARG A 92 19.66 4.56 2.90
N LEU A 93 18.52 3.87 2.94
CA LEU A 93 18.05 3.22 4.14
C LEU A 93 18.94 2.05 4.55
N LYS A 94 19.41 1.26 3.59
CA LYS A 94 20.36 0.17 3.87
C LYS A 94 21.67 0.72 4.46
N ALA A 95 22.15 1.84 3.95
CA ALA A 95 23.38 2.46 4.45
C ALA A 95 23.22 2.95 5.90
N HIS A 96 22.00 3.19 6.36
CA HIS A 96 21.70 3.59 7.74
C HIS A 96 21.18 2.42 8.60
N ASP A 97 21.35 1.19 8.14
CA ASP A 97 20.94 -0.03 8.84
C ASP A 97 19.45 -0.07 9.18
N VAL A 98 18.61 0.52 8.35
CA VAL A 98 17.16 0.47 8.51
C VAL A 98 16.64 -0.89 8.08
N LEU A 99 15.82 -1.51 8.91
CA LEU A 99 15.25 -2.83 8.62
C LEU A 99 14.16 -2.71 7.55
N LEU A 100 14.35 -3.41 6.42
CA LEU A 100 13.44 -3.40 5.29
C LEU A 100 12.77 -4.76 5.14
N ILE A 101 11.49 -4.77 4.71
CA ILE A 101 10.84 -6.00 4.26
C ILE A 101 11.31 -6.30 2.85
N ASP A 102 11.32 -5.28 1.98
CA ASP A 102 11.78 -5.40 0.60
C ASP A 102 13.09 -4.64 0.41
N GLU A 103 14.14 -5.36 0.03
CA GLU A 103 15.44 -4.75 -0.26
C GLU A 103 15.56 -4.33 -1.72
N GLN A 104 14.62 -4.78 -2.56
CA GLN A 104 14.53 -4.46 -3.98
C GLN A 104 13.13 -4.00 -4.31
N PRO A 105 12.96 -3.09 -5.29
CA PRO A 105 11.62 -2.68 -5.73
C PRO A 105 10.81 -3.86 -6.26
N ARG A 106 9.51 -3.83 -5.98
CA ARG A 106 8.51 -4.75 -6.55
C ARG A 106 7.48 -3.95 -7.33
N ARG A 107 6.70 -4.65 -8.15
CA ARG A 107 5.63 -4.02 -8.90
C ARG A 107 4.36 -3.95 -8.05
N GLY A 108 3.76 -2.76 -7.97
CA GLY A 108 2.47 -2.53 -7.33
C GLY A 108 1.40 -2.11 -8.31
N MET A 109 0.31 -1.55 -7.78
CA MET A 109 -0.81 -1.06 -8.56
C MET A 109 -0.35 0.06 -9.52
N PHE A 110 -1.00 0.21 -10.64
CA PHE A 110 -0.67 1.17 -11.71
C PHE A 110 0.71 0.93 -12.34
N GLY A 111 1.34 -0.21 -12.12
CA GLY A 111 2.71 -0.45 -12.58
C GLY A 111 3.76 0.34 -11.82
N LEU A 112 3.40 0.91 -10.68
CA LEU A 112 4.34 1.65 -9.83
C LEU A 112 5.35 0.71 -9.19
N GLN A 113 6.52 1.23 -8.88
CA GLN A 113 7.51 0.52 -8.08
C GLN A 113 7.20 0.73 -6.61
N VAL A 114 7.22 -0.35 -5.82
CA VAL A 114 6.91 -0.29 -4.39
C VAL A 114 7.93 -1.11 -3.58
N ALA A 115 8.09 -0.73 -2.32
CA ALA A 115 8.87 -1.50 -1.35
C ALA A 115 8.39 -1.18 0.06
N PHE A 116 8.31 -2.20 0.90
CA PHE A 116 7.88 -2.04 2.29
C PHE A 116 9.05 -1.93 3.25
N VAL A 117 8.92 -1.02 4.19
CA VAL A 117 9.83 -0.84 5.33
C VAL A 117 9.25 -1.61 6.51
N HIS A 118 10.10 -2.35 7.23
CA HIS A 118 9.65 -3.15 8.37
C HIS A 118 9.07 -2.23 9.47
N PRO A 119 7.93 -2.61 10.09
CA PRO A 119 7.30 -1.77 11.11
C PRO A 119 8.20 -1.44 12.30
N GLU A 120 9.17 -2.30 12.60
CA GLU A 120 10.13 -2.05 13.67
C GLU A 120 10.92 -0.76 13.44
N ALA A 121 11.19 -0.42 12.19
CA ALA A 121 11.94 0.80 11.83
C ALA A 121 11.12 2.08 12.03
N THR A 122 9.79 1.96 12.08
CA THR A 122 8.86 3.11 12.13
C THR A 122 8.08 3.19 13.43
N GLY A 123 8.44 2.37 14.42
CA GLY A 123 7.71 2.37 15.69
C GLY A 123 6.36 1.65 15.64
N GLY A 124 6.17 0.74 14.70
CA GLY A 124 4.98 -0.11 14.62
C GLY A 124 4.08 0.14 13.43
N VAL A 125 4.40 1.12 12.59
CA VAL A 125 3.59 1.43 11.39
C VAL A 125 4.22 0.75 10.18
N LEU A 126 3.43 -0.06 9.46
CA LEU A 126 3.88 -0.60 8.18
C LEU A 126 3.89 0.53 7.16
N ALA A 127 5.07 0.84 6.64
CA ALA A 127 5.25 1.91 5.67
C ALA A 127 5.65 1.34 4.31
N GLU A 128 5.13 1.94 3.26
CA GLU A 128 5.46 1.60 1.88
C GLU A 128 6.08 2.79 1.20
N PHE A 129 7.13 2.58 0.41
CA PHE A 129 7.59 3.58 -0.56
C PHE A 129 7.02 3.27 -1.92
N VAL A 130 6.63 4.32 -2.65
CA VAL A 130 6.07 4.22 -3.99
C VAL A 130 6.79 5.21 -4.89
N SER A 131 7.20 4.75 -6.07
CA SER A 131 7.73 5.65 -7.10
C SER A 131 7.19 5.25 -8.45
N HIS A 132 7.14 6.23 -9.36
CA HIS A 132 6.79 5.95 -10.74
C HIS A 132 7.93 5.21 -11.42
N ASP A 133 7.55 4.26 -12.30
CA ASP A 133 8.55 3.55 -13.09
C ASP A 133 9.21 4.54 -14.04
N ARG A 134 10.53 4.61 -14.00
CA ARG A 134 11.31 5.48 -14.88
C ARG A 134 12.08 4.63 -15.86
N GLN A 135 11.85 4.89 -17.11
CA GLN A 135 12.56 4.24 -18.20
C GLN A 135 13.69 5.11 -18.69
#